data_9f53adeaefe57211a079925826c2167e
#
_entry.id   9f53adeaefe57211a079925826c2167e
#
_cell.length_a   1.000
_cell.length_b   1.000
_cell.length_c   1.000
_cell.angle_alpha   90.00
_cell.angle_beta   90.00
_cell.angle_gamma   90.00
#
_symmetry.space_group_name_H-M   'P 1'
#
loop_
_entity.id
_entity.type
_entity.pdbx_description
1 polymer ?
#
loop_
_entity_poly.entity_id
_entity_poly.type
_entity_poly.pdbx_seq_one_letter_code
_entity_poly.pdbx_strand_id
1 'polypeptide(L)'
;MKKYIFLILITQIVYGQGQRQSCATPPATPDQIITTKSLVEEWLTNRTTRDPEPVHILVAWHVIHNTAGLGNISDELIYEQIDWLNQAFVAHSISFTLEIIDRTQNNDWFDSWYSNDAWPGMQQLNVDPYHYLNIYTANLYNAGVAGWAYLGNSFGSSDYRQSVNLD
;
A
#
# COMPACT_ATOMS: atom_id res chain seq x y z
N MET A 1 -6.14 30.86 63.27
CA MET A 1 -5.70 29.61 62.57
C MET A 1 -6.25 29.65 61.15
N LYS A 2 -5.39 29.94 60.17
CA LYS A 2 -5.75 30.00 58.73
C LYS A 2 -5.60 28.59 58.11
N LYS A 3 -6.71 27.99 57.67
CA LYS A 3 -6.71 26.71 56.93
C LYS A 3 -6.37 26.99 55.48
N TYR A 4 -5.22 26.52 54.98
CA TYR A 4 -4.87 26.54 53.58
C TYR A 4 -5.50 25.29 52.95
N ILE A 5 -6.48 25.51 52.03
CA ILE A 5 -7.03 24.48 51.18
C ILE A 5 -6.08 24.35 49.98
N PHE A 6 -5.36 23.23 49.88
CA PHE A 6 -4.49 22.88 48.74
C PHE A 6 -5.37 22.30 47.63
N LEU A 7 -5.63 23.13 46.62
CA LEU A 7 -6.37 22.68 45.44
C LEU A 7 -5.39 21.92 44.53
N ILE A 8 -5.43 20.59 44.57
CA ILE A 8 -4.66 19.74 43.63
C ILE A 8 -5.37 19.77 42.31
N LEU A 9 -4.81 20.50 41.32
CA LEU A 9 -5.23 20.50 39.95
C LEU A 9 -4.65 19.22 39.30
N ILE A 10 -5.47 18.17 39.19
CA ILE A 10 -5.12 16.96 38.42
C ILE A 10 -5.28 17.32 36.96
N THR A 11 -4.19 17.69 36.30
CA THR A 11 -4.13 17.77 34.85
C THR A 11 -4.18 16.34 34.29
N GLN A 12 -5.34 15.94 33.82
CA GLN A 12 -5.47 14.72 33.03
C GLN A 12 -4.72 14.92 31.70
N ILE A 13 -3.53 14.37 31.64
CA ILE A 13 -2.83 14.20 30.34
C ILE A 13 -3.61 13.13 29.58
N VAL A 14 -4.51 13.57 28.73
CA VAL A 14 -5.13 12.70 27.73
C VAL A 14 -4.04 12.37 26.72
N TYR A 15 -3.37 11.26 26.94
CA TYR A 15 -2.60 10.64 25.86
C TYR A 15 -3.61 10.24 24.78
N GLY A 16 -3.67 11.02 23.70
CA GLY A 16 -4.36 10.61 22.50
C GLY A 16 -3.71 9.32 22.03
N GLN A 17 -4.38 8.21 22.30
CA GLN A 17 -4.05 6.94 21.64
C GLN A 17 -4.52 7.10 20.20
N GLY A 18 -3.64 7.63 19.33
CA GLY A 18 -3.84 7.54 17.90
C GLY A 18 -4.10 6.06 17.59
N GLN A 19 -5.26 5.76 17.04
CA GLN A 19 -5.55 4.40 16.60
C GLN A 19 -4.44 4.02 15.61
N ARG A 20 -3.66 3.01 15.96
CA ARG A 20 -2.66 2.46 15.03
C ARG A 20 -3.44 1.79 13.92
N GLN A 21 -3.42 2.39 12.75
CA GLN A 21 -3.94 1.75 11.56
C GLN A 21 -3.14 0.46 11.31
N SER A 22 -3.82 -0.59 10.91
CA SER A 22 -3.20 -1.89 10.62
C SER A 22 -3.24 -2.18 9.12
N CYS A 23 -2.33 -3.03 8.65
CA CYS A 23 -2.42 -3.59 7.32
C CYS A 23 -3.66 -4.51 7.24
N ALA A 24 -4.49 -4.32 6.22
CA ALA A 24 -5.70 -5.11 6.02
C ALA A 24 -5.53 -6.25 4.99
N THR A 25 -4.31 -6.53 4.55
CA THR A 25 -4.06 -7.70 3.70
C THR A 25 -4.43 -8.97 4.46
N PRO A 26 -5.37 -9.79 3.96
CA PRO A 26 -5.74 -11.03 4.63
C PRO A 26 -4.56 -12.00 4.71
N PRO A 27 -4.45 -12.81 5.78
CA PRO A 27 -3.45 -13.88 5.83
C PRO A 27 -3.71 -14.89 4.72
N ALA A 28 -2.63 -15.46 4.17
CA ALA A 28 -2.74 -16.50 3.16
C ALA A 28 -3.50 -17.72 3.69
N THR A 29 -4.41 -18.25 2.90
CA THR A 29 -5.09 -19.52 3.19
C THR A 29 -4.11 -20.69 3.03
N PRO A 30 -4.38 -21.86 3.67
CA PRO A 30 -3.56 -23.05 3.45
C PRO A 30 -3.37 -23.43 1.99
N ASP A 31 -4.42 -23.32 1.17
CA ASP A 31 -4.37 -23.64 -0.26
C ASP A 31 -3.49 -22.64 -1.03
N GLN A 32 -3.57 -21.35 -0.71
CA GLN A 32 -2.69 -20.32 -1.29
C GLN A 32 -1.23 -20.58 -0.94
N ILE A 33 -0.93 -20.98 0.29
CA ILE A 33 0.43 -21.34 0.74
C ILE A 33 0.95 -22.53 -0.06
N ILE A 34 0.16 -23.59 -0.20
CA ILE A 34 0.51 -24.80 -0.95
C ILE A 34 0.77 -24.45 -2.41
N THR A 35 -0.15 -23.73 -3.04
CA THR A 35 -0.03 -23.31 -4.44
C THR A 35 1.23 -22.47 -4.67
N THR A 36 1.48 -21.48 -3.81
CA THR A 36 2.67 -20.62 -3.91
C THR A 36 3.96 -21.43 -3.77
N LYS A 37 4.03 -22.37 -2.81
CA LYS A 37 5.19 -23.24 -2.66
C LYS A 37 5.44 -24.09 -3.90
N SER A 38 4.40 -24.70 -4.46
CA SER A 38 4.49 -25.48 -5.69
C SER A 38 5.02 -24.68 -6.88
N LEU A 39 4.50 -23.45 -7.07
CA LEU A 39 4.96 -22.55 -8.12
C LEU A 39 6.44 -22.14 -7.93
N VAL A 40 6.86 -21.87 -6.70
CA VAL A 40 8.26 -21.53 -6.39
C VAL A 40 9.17 -22.73 -6.63
N GLU A 41 8.77 -23.93 -6.23
CA GLU A 41 9.54 -25.17 -6.44
C GLU A 41 9.68 -25.48 -7.94
N GLU A 42 8.59 -25.34 -8.72
CA GLU A 42 8.61 -25.49 -10.18
C GLU A 42 9.55 -24.47 -10.81
N TRP A 43 9.46 -23.21 -10.43
CA TRP A 43 10.34 -22.15 -10.93
C TRP A 43 11.81 -22.42 -10.58
N LEU A 44 12.12 -22.82 -9.35
CA LEU A 44 13.48 -23.18 -8.91
C LEU A 44 14.05 -24.37 -9.69
N THR A 45 13.20 -25.32 -10.05
CA THR A 45 13.61 -26.52 -10.81
C THR A 45 13.90 -26.20 -12.27
N ASN A 46 13.12 -25.29 -12.85
CA ASN A 46 13.19 -24.95 -14.29
C ASN A 46 14.20 -23.83 -14.59
N ARG A 47 14.72 -23.11 -13.58
CA ARG A 47 15.69 -22.03 -13.81
C ARG A 47 17.06 -22.60 -14.20
N THR A 48 17.65 -21.99 -15.22
CA THR A 48 18.93 -22.43 -15.79
C THR A 48 20.15 -21.80 -15.11
N THR A 49 19.96 -20.74 -14.35
CA THR A 49 21.03 -20.00 -13.64
C THR A 49 20.83 -20.10 -12.13
N ARG A 50 21.95 -20.20 -11.40
CA ARG A 50 21.95 -20.32 -9.94
C ARG A 50 21.81 -18.95 -9.24
N ASP A 51 22.30 -17.90 -9.88
CA ASP A 51 22.20 -16.53 -9.37
C ASP A 51 20.89 -15.90 -9.87
N PRO A 52 20.09 -15.30 -8.96
CA PRO A 52 18.91 -14.58 -9.38
C PRO A 52 19.32 -13.38 -10.23
N GLU A 53 18.76 -13.27 -11.44
CA GLU A 53 18.86 -12.02 -12.20
C GLU A 53 18.24 -10.89 -11.38
N PRO A 54 18.84 -9.69 -11.41
CA PRO A 54 18.22 -8.52 -10.77
C PRO A 54 16.80 -8.29 -11.32
N VAL A 55 15.86 -8.07 -10.41
CA VAL A 55 14.48 -7.77 -10.76
C VAL A 55 14.29 -6.27 -10.78
N HIS A 56 13.79 -5.75 -11.87
CA HIS A 56 13.48 -4.34 -12.03
C HIS A 56 11.97 -4.15 -12.18
N ILE A 57 11.36 -3.39 -11.27
CA ILE A 57 9.92 -3.18 -11.20
C ILE A 57 9.61 -1.73 -11.58
N LEU A 58 8.82 -1.55 -12.63
CA LEU A 58 8.27 -0.26 -13.01
C LEU A 58 7.07 0.07 -12.13
N VAL A 59 6.95 1.31 -11.68
CA VAL A 59 5.89 1.76 -10.78
C VAL A 59 5.04 2.81 -11.47
N ALA A 60 3.72 2.61 -11.42
CA ALA A 60 2.71 3.62 -11.70
C ALA A 60 2.05 4.01 -10.38
N TRP A 61 2.14 5.29 -10.01
CA TRP A 61 1.58 5.81 -8.76
C TRP A 61 0.35 6.67 -9.05
N HIS A 62 -0.78 6.29 -8.45
CA HIS A 62 -2.08 6.92 -8.65
C HIS A 62 -2.48 7.66 -7.38
N VAL A 63 -2.51 8.99 -7.42
CA VAL A 63 -2.90 9.84 -6.30
C VAL A 63 -4.38 10.17 -6.42
N ILE A 64 -5.22 9.67 -5.52
CA ILE A 64 -6.64 9.95 -5.49
C ILE A 64 -6.92 10.96 -4.39
N HIS A 65 -7.50 12.08 -4.76
CA HIS A 65 -7.75 13.18 -3.83
C HIS A 65 -9.16 13.77 -3.99
N ASN A 66 -9.64 14.46 -2.95
CA ASN A 66 -10.92 15.12 -3.01
C ASN A 66 -10.83 16.56 -3.57
N THR A 67 -11.99 17.20 -3.75
CA THR A 67 -12.08 18.58 -4.26
C THR A 67 -11.48 19.63 -3.33
N ALA A 68 -11.29 19.31 -2.03
CA ALA A 68 -10.62 20.18 -1.07
C ALA A 68 -9.08 20.01 -1.09
N GLY A 69 -8.55 19.13 -1.93
CA GLY A 69 -7.12 18.83 -2.03
C GLY A 69 -6.59 17.86 -0.97
N LEU A 70 -7.46 17.27 -0.13
CA LEU A 70 -7.03 16.23 0.80
C LEU A 70 -6.64 14.97 0.02
N GLY A 71 -5.53 14.35 0.40
CA GLY A 71 -4.95 13.19 -0.27
C GLY A 71 -4.05 13.54 -1.46
N ASN A 72 -3.97 14.81 -1.87
CA ASN A 72 -3.07 15.23 -2.95
C ASN A 72 -1.63 15.34 -2.44
N ILE A 73 -1.00 14.20 -2.18
CA ILE A 73 0.38 14.12 -1.70
C ILE A 73 1.35 14.66 -2.77
N SER A 74 2.48 15.22 -2.34
CA SER A 74 3.46 15.80 -3.25
C SER A 74 4.30 14.73 -3.96
N ASP A 75 4.90 15.10 -5.09
CA ASP A 75 5.80 14.21 -5.83
C ASP A 75 7.03 13.87 -4.98
N GLU A 76 7.52 14.80 -4.16
CA GLU A 76 8.67 14.59 -3.28
C GLU A 76 8.41 13.43 -2.31
N LEU A 77 7.21 13.36 -1.71
CA LEU A 77 6.85 12.25 -0.83
C LEU A 77 6.79 10.91 -1.58
N ILE A 78 6.33 10.92 -2.82
CA ILE A 78 6.31 9.72 -3.67
C ILE A 78 7.73 9.27 -3.98
N TYR A 79 8.62 10.19 -4.40
CA TYR A 79 10.03 9.87 -4.62
C TYR A 79 10.71 9.31 -3.37
N GLU A 80 10.45 9.90 -2.21
CA GLU A 80 10.96 9.41 -0.92
C GLU A 80 10.51 7.95 -0.65
N GLN A 81 9.26 7.61 -0.92
CA GLN A 81 8.75 6.25 -0.76
C GLN A 81 9.42 5.26 -1.72
N ILE A 82 9.67 5.63 -2.96
CA ILE A 82 10.42 4.80 -3.92
C ILE A 82 11.86 4.59 -3.44
N ASP A 83 12.51 5.62 -2.90
CA ASP A 83 13.85 5.50 -2.32
C ASP A 83 13.86 4.55 -1.12
N TRP A 84 12.87 4.61 -0.24
CA TRP A 84 12.70 3.68 0.87
C TRP A 84 12.50 2.23 0.39
N LEU A 85 11.68 2.02 -0.64
CA LEU A 85 11.51 0.69 -1.25
C LEU A 85 12.83 0.17 -1.80
N ASN A 86 13.56 0.98 -2.55
CA ASN A 86 14.86 0.60 -3.11
C ASN A 86 15.86 0.23 -2.01
N GLN A 87 15.92 1.00 -0.92
CA GLN A 87 16.79 0.69 0.22
C GLN A 87 16.40 -0.62 0.91
N ALA A 88 15.10 -0.87 1.09
CA ALA A 88 14.59 -2.08 1.75
C ALA A 88 14.87 -3.36 0.95
N PHE A 89 14.84 -3.27 -0.39
CA PHE A 89 14.93 -4.42 -1.27
C PHE A 89 16.31 -4.63 -1.93
N VAL A 90 17.27 -3.74 -1.68
CA VAL A 90 18.64 -3.83 -2.28
C VAL A 90 19.32 -5.17 -2.00
N ALA A 91 19.15 -5.73 -0.80
CA ALA A 91 19.74 -7.01 -0.43
C ALA A 91 19.13 -8.21 -1.20
N HIS A 92 18.01 -8.00 -1.87
CA HIS A 92 17.31 -9.01 -2.65
C HIS A 92 17.50 -8.82 -4.17
N SER A 93 18.34 -7.88 -4.60
CA SER A 93 18.53 -7.52 -6.00
C SER A 93 17.23 -7.12 -6.71
N ILE A 94 16.33 -6.46 -5.99
CA ILE A 94 15.08 -5.90 -6.50
C ILE A 94 15.17 -4.38 -6.47
N SER A 95 14.79 -3.74 -7.56
CA SER A 95 14.77 -2.28 -7.68
C SER A 95 13.44 -1.79 -8.26
N PHE A 96 13.08 -0.57 -7.92
CA PHE A 96 11.82 0.08 -8.33
C PHE A 96 12.14 1.39 -9.06
N THR A 97 11.51 1.61 -10.19
CA THR A 97 11.57 2.88 -10.92
C THR A 97 10.17 3.46 -11.07
N LEU A 98 10.01 4.67 -10.60
CA LEU A 98 8.77 5.43 -10.78
C LEU A 98 8.73 5.97 -12.21
N GLU A 99 7.79 5.50 -13.00
CA GLU A 99 7.61 5.92 -14.40
C GLU A 99 6.41 6.85 -14.57
N ILE A 100 5.39 6.67 -13.76
CA ILE A 100 4.12 7.38 -13.91
C ILE A 100 3.66 7.88 -12.55
N ILE A 101 3.28 9.16 -12.48
CA ILE A 101 2.46 9.73 -11.41
C ILE A 101 1.22 10.31 -12.09
N ASP A 102 0.04 9.83 -11.74
CA ASP A 102 -1.19 10.48 -12.11
C ASP A 102 -1.98 10.97 -10.88
N ARG A 103 -2.89 11.90 -11.10
CA ARG A 103 -3.69 12.53 -10.06
C ARG A 103 -5.14 12.58 -10.46
N THR A 104 -5.99 11.94 -9.67
CA THR A 104 -7.42 11.86 -9.93
C THR A 104 -8.21 12.55 -8.82
N GLN A 105 -8.92 13.62 -9.18
CA GLN A 105 -9.85 14.30 -8.29
C GLN A 105 -11.20 13.59 -8.32
N ASN A 106 -11.51 12.82 -7.28
CA ASN A 106 -12.77 12.10 -7.16
C ASN A 106 -13.12 11.88 -5.67
N ASN A 107 -14.15 12.56 -5.18
CA ASN A 107 -14.57 12.50 -3.78
C ASN A 107 -15.04 11.09 -3.38
N ASP A 108 -15.82 10.44 -4.25
CA ASP A 108 -16.38 9.13 -3.93
C ASP A 108 -15.28 8.08 -3.82
N TRP A 109 -14.34 8.07 -4.75
CA TRP A 109 -13.20 7.17 -4.70
C TRP A 109 -12.27 7.50 -3.53
N PHE A 110 -12.02 8.77 -3.26
CA PHE A 110 -11.17 9.20 -2.16
C PHE A 110 -11.68 8.66 -0.81
N ASP A 111 -12.99 8.70 -0.58
CA ASP A 111 -13.60 8.30 0.71
C ASP A 111 -13.98 6.82 0.80
N SER A 112 -14.00 6.08 -0.33
CA SER A 112 -14.44 4.68 -0.38
C SER A 112 -13.40 3.70 -0.97
N TRP A 113 -12.11 4.08 -1.01
CA TRP A 113 -11.05 3.28 -1.63
C TRP A 113 -10.65 2.07 -0.77
N TYR A 114 -11.58 1.14 -0.56
CA TYR A 114 -11.31 -0.06 0.20
C TYR A 114 -12.06 -1.28 -0.36
N SER A 115 -11.36 -2.43 -0.41
CA SER A 115 -11.95 -3.70 -0.88
C SER A 115 -12.59 -3.56 -2.27
N ASN A 116 -13.78 -4.10 -2.45
CA ASN A 116 -14.48 -4.13 -3.74
C ASN A 116 -14.93 -2.74 -4.23
N ASP A 117 -15.08 -1.78 -3.33
CA ASP A 117 -15.50 -0.42 -3.68
C ASP A 117 -14.41 0.34 -4.47
N ALA A 118 -13.15 -0.04 -4.31
CA ALA A 118 -12.03 0.49 -5.09
C ALA A 118 -11.94 -0.07 -6.52
N TRP A 119 -12.56 -1.23 -6.83
CA TRP A 119 -12.38 -1.91 -8.11
C TRP A 119 -12.73 -1.08 -9.35
N PRO A 120 -13.84 -0.30 -9.38
CA PRO A 120 -14.14 0.54 -10.55
C PRO A 120 -13.03 1.56 -10.83
N GLY A 121 -12.47 2.18 -9.79
CA GLY A 121 -11.37 3.11 -9.92
C GLY A 121 -10.09 2.43 -10.37
N MET A 122 -9.73 1.29 -9.76
CA MET A 122 -8.58 0.49 -10.19
C MET A 122 -8.69 0.07 -11.65
N GLN A 123 -9.86 -0.41 -12.07
CA GLN A 123 -10.10 -0.81 -13.47
C GLN A 123 -9.92 0.34 -14.44
N GLN A 124 -10.29 1.55 -14.05
CA GLN A 124 -10.18 2.74 -14.89
C GLN A 124 -8.76 3.31 -14.94
N LEU A 125 -8.04 3.29 -13.80
CA LEU A 125 -6.76 3.99 -13.64
C LEU A 125 -5.56 3.08 -13.88
N ASN A 126 -5.69 1.75 -13.78
CA ASN A 126 -4.53 0.87 -13.85
C ASN A 126 -3.75 1.05 -15.16
N VAL A 127 -2.43 0.95 -15.02
CA VAL A 127 -1.48 0.94 -16.14
C VAL A 127 -0.90 -0.44 -16.24
N ASP A 128 -1.16 -1.15 -17.32
CA ASP A 128 -0.61 -2.47 -17.69
C ASP A 128 -0.13 -3.30 -16.47
N PRO A 129 -1.02 -3.96 -15.74
CA PRO A 129 -0.67 -4.64 -14.47
C PRO A 129 0.35 -5.78 -14.65
N TYR A 130 0.60 -6.21 -15.88
CA TYR A 130 1.61 -7.21 -16.17
C TYR A 130 3.04 -6.65 -16.08
N HIS A 131 3.24 -5.36 -16.43
CA HIS A 131 4.55 -4.71 -16.46
C HIS A 131 4.75 -3.69 -15.33
N TYR A 132 3.68 -3.16 -14.76
CA TYR A 132 3.74 -2.12 -13.74
C TYR A 132 3.18 -2.59 -12.40
N LEU A 133 3.87 -2.27 -11.34
CA LEU A 133 3.28 -2.24 -10.01
C LEU A 133 2.44 -0.97 -9.88
N ASN A 134 1.13 -1.13 -9.87
CA ASN A 134 0.20 -0.03 -9.63
C ASN A 134 0.08 0.21 -8.12
N ILE A 135 0.40 1.42 -7.66
CA ILE A 135 0.25 1.86 -6.27
C ILE A 135 -0.80 2.97 -6.23
N TYR A 136 -1.80 2.84 -5.38
CA TYR A 136 -2.84 3.83 -5.18
C TYR A 136 -2.73 4.44 -3.80
N THR A 137 -2.86 5.77 -3.70
CA THR A 137 -3.04 6.49 -2.43
C THR A 137 -4.41 7.13 -2.39
N ALA A 138 -5.14 6.91 -1.31
CA ALA A 138 -6.48 7.45 -1.06
C ALA A 138 -6.76 7.46 0.45
N ASN A 139 -7.92 7.96 0.88
CA ASN A 139 -8.31 7.97 2.28
C ASN A 139 -8.75 6.58 2.75
N LEU A 140 -7.87 5.84 3.39
CA LEU A 140 -8.18 4.57 4.03
C LEU A 140 -8.52 4.70 5.51
N TYR A 141 -8.39 5.91 6.07
CA TYR A 141 -8.69 6.19 7.47
C TYR A 141 -10.11 5.76 7.87
N ASN A 142 -11.09 5.98 7.01
CA ASN A 142 -12.48 5.57 7.24
C ASN A 142 -12.64 4.05 7.36
N ALA A 143 -11.77 3.27 6.70
CA ALA A 143 -11.72 1.82 6.84
C ALA A 143 -10.86 1.37 8.05
N GLY A 144 -10.17 2.29 8.72
CA GLY A 144 -9.30 2.02 9.88
C GLY A 144 -8.02 1.27 9.54
N VAL A 145 -7.55 1.34 8.28
CA VAL A 145 -6.38 0.62 7.80
C VAL A 145 -5.35 1.56 7.20
N ALA A 146 -4.07 1.21 7.33
CA ALA A 146 -2.95 1.97 6.74
C ALA A 146 -2.66 1.58 5.29
N GLY A 147 -3.14 0.42 4.87
CA GLY A 147 -2.96 -0.09 3.52
C GLY A 147 -3.49 -1.49 3.36
N TRP A 148 -3.66 -1.90 2.12
CA TRP A 148 -4.09 -3.25 1.78
C TRP A 148 -3.59 -3.64 0.38
N ALA A 149 -3.47 -4.95 0.15
CA ALA A 149 -3.15 -5.55 -1.14
C ALA A 149 -3.79 -6.93 -1.22
N TYR A 150 -3.91 -7.46 -2.42
CA TYR A 150 -4.17 -8.87 -2.58
C TYR A 150 -2.84 -9.65 -2.64
N LEU A 151 -2.87 -10.92 -2.24
CA LEU A 151 -1.71 -11.80 -2.41
C LEU A 151 -1.45 -12.03 -3.90
N GLY A 152 -0.19 -12.10 -4.31
CA GLY A 152 0.21 -12.14 -5.71
C GLY A 152 -0.34 -13.30 -6.54
N ASN A 153 -0.90 -14.33 -5.89
CA ASN A 153 -1.57 -15.47 -6.55
C ASN A 153 -3.11 -15.42 -6.47
N SER A 154 -3.69 -14.30 -5.99
CA SER A 154 -5.15 -14.16 -5.87
C SER A 154 -5.83 -13.96 -7.21
N PHE A 155 -5.11 -13.39 -8.19
CA PHE A 155 -5.61 -13.07 -9.53
C PHE A 155 -4.57 -13.39 -10.58
N GLY A 156 -4.95 -13.36 -11.85
CA GLY A 156 -3.99 -13.47 -12.97
C GLY A 156 -3.04 -12.27 -13.03
N SER A 157 -1.85 -12.47 -13.61
CA SER A 157 -0.78 -11.45 -13.65
C SER A 157 -1.14 -10.16 -14.39
N SER A 158 -2.17 -10.17 -15.23
CA SER A 158 -2.67 -8.99 -15.94
C SER A 158 -3.94 -8.40 -15.30
N ASP A 159 -4.29 -8.81 -14.10
CA ASP A 159 -5.49 -8.34 -13.42
C ASP A 159 -5.24 -6.99 -12.74
N TYR A 160 -6.11 -6.01 -12.97
CA TYR A 160 -6.00 -4.65 -12.40
C TYR A 160 -6.02 -4.61 -10.86
N ARG A 161 -6.42 -5.71 -10.20
CA ARG A 161 -6.41 -5.85 -8.73
C ARG A 161 -5.03 -6.24 -8.17
N GLN A 162 -4.06 -6.55 -9.03
CA GLN A 162 -2.66 -6.74 -8.66
C GLN A 162 -2.01 -5.40 -8.33
N SER A 163 -2.33 -4.87 -7.16
CA SER A 163 -1.95 -3.51 -6.75
C SER A 163 -1.69 -3.40 -5.25
N VAL A 164 -1.06 -2.29 -4.85
CA VAL A 164 -0.88 -1.88 -3.46
C VAL A 164 -1.68 -0.62 -3.21
N ASN A 165 -2.38 -0.55 -2.09
CA ASN A 165 -3.25 0.54 -1.71
C ASN A 165 -2.83 1.08 -0.34
N LEU A 166 -2.60 2.40 -0.25
CA LEU A 166 -2.02 3.09 0.91
C LEU A 166 -2.92 4.26 1.35
N ASP A 167 -2.87 4.59 2.66
CA ASP A 167 -3.52 5.78 3.23
C ASP A 167 -2.66 7.02 3.04
#